data_e3222d124360f29fcd20253721269fbf
#
_entry.id   e3222d124360f29fcd20253721269fbf
#
_cell.length_a   1.000
_cell.length_b   1.000
_cell.length_c   1.000
_cell.angle_alpha   90.00
_cell.angle_beta   90.00
_cell.angle_gamma   90.00
#
_symmetry.space_group_name_H-M   'P 1'
#
loop_
_entity.id
_entity.type
_entity.pdbx_description
1 polymer ?
#
loop_
_entity_poly.entity_id
_entity_poly.type
_entity_poly.pdbx_seq_one_letter_code
_entity_poly.pdbx_strand_id
1 'polypeptide(L)'
;MAIDKETRIIDDIMEKIIAKTMHPGEKLSSENKLAEKYNVSRITARNALTTLEARGYIYSVQGKGRFLKETSKPIQLHLTGSTSFTDKMKQAGYHLTTKNMYCTKINYDSTVYDALQADLEAEVYKIGRLRLIDNEPIAIHQSFVNQALFPDIAQNGPQILSMFAYYRQLGYEEFKSKQSLLSITFPTSYEQELLSCGSMVPLIVLETGCIDVKTEKVLEYTKIIYRSDKFKYDITTDESR
;
A
#
# COMPACT_ATOMS: atom_id res chain seq x y z
N MET A 1 -31.68 -17.14 -5.95
CA MET A 1 -31.55 -15.68 -6.19
C MET A 1 -31.14 -15.47 -7.64
N ALA A 2 -31.87 -14.70 -8.42
CA ALA A 2 -31.43 -14.35 -9.79
C ALA A 2 -30.25 -13.37 -9.66
N ILE A 3 -29.10 -13.72 -10.21
CA ILE A 3 -27.92 -12.84 -10.27
C ILE A 3 -28.33 -11.62 -11.10
N ASP A 4 -28.07 -10.43 -10.55
CA ASP A 4 -28.28 -9.18 -11.29
C ASP A 4 -27.46 -9.19 -12.59
N LYS A 5 -28.05 -8.67 -13.67
CA LYS A 5 -27.43 -8.69 -14.99
C LYS A 5 -26.12 -7.90 -15.06
N GLU A 6 -25.96 -6.84 -14.25
CA GLU A 6 -24.71 -6.11 -14.12
C GLU A 6 -23.62 -7.00 -13.51
N THR A 7 -23.93 -7.67 -12.41
CA THR A 7 -23.04 -8.63 -11.75
C THR A 7 -22.59 -9.73 -12.72
N ARG A 8 -23.50 -10.25 -13.53
CA ARG A 8 -23.16 -11.28 -14.53
C ARG A 8 -22.12 -10.79 -15.56
N ILE A 9 -22.21 -9.55 -16.01
CA ILE A 9 -21.22 -8.98 -16.91
C ILE A 9 -19.86 -8.89 -16.21
N ILE A 10 -19.84 -8.44 -14.95
CA ILE A 10 -18.63 -8.35 -14.13
C ILE A 10 -18.00 -9.73 -13.98
N ASP A 11 -18.77 -10.72 -13.57
CA ASP A 11 -18.30 -12.08 -13.31
C ASP A 11 -17.72 -12.75 -14.57
N ASP A 12 -18.41 -12.66 -15.71
CA ASP A 12 -17.92 -13.21 -16.99
C ASP A 12 -16.58 -12.57 -17.44
N ILE A 13 -16.40 -11.28 -17.18
CA ILE A 13 -15.13 -10.61 -17.49
C ILE A 13 -14.05 -11.01 -16.49
N MET A 14 -14.38 -11.07 -15.19
CA MET A 14 -13.47 -11.50 -14.13
C MET A 14 -13.00 -12.93 -14.33
N GLU A 15 -13.90 -13.84 -14.73
CA GLU A 15 -13.53 -15.23 -15.06
C GLU A 15 -12.45 -15.28 -16.14
N LYS A 16 -12.57 -14.50 -17.20
CA LYS A 16 -11.57 -14.42 -18.28
C LYS A 16 -10.24 -13.85 -17.80
N ILE A 17 -10.28 -12.85 -16.91
CA ILE A 17 -9.08 -12.25 -16.31
C ILE A 17 -8.37 -13.28 -15.44
N ILE A 18 -9.10 -13.99 -14.57
CA ILE A 18 -8.57 -15.02 -13.66
C ILE A 18 -8.02 -16.21 -14.45
N ALA A 19 -8.75 -16.67 -15.46
CA ALA A 19 -8.33 -17.74 -16.36
C ALA A 19 -7.18 -17.35 -17.29
N LYS A 20 -6.76 -16.07 -17.29
CA LYS A 20 -5.72 -15.51 -18.17
C LYS A 20 -6.01 -15.70 -19.66
N THR A 21 -7.29 -15.75 -20.03
CA THR A 21 -7.72 -15.82 -21.44
C THR A 21 -7.80 -14.45 -22.12
N MET A 22 -7.69 -13.36 -21.34
CA MET A 22 -7.47 -11.99 -21.80
C MET A 22 -6.05 -11.55 -21.48
N HIS A 23 -5.43 -10.79 -22.39
CA HIS A 23 -4.06 -10.31 -22.23
C HIS A 23 -4.01 -8.84 -21.77
N PRO A 24 -3.01 -8.45 -20.98
CA PRO A 24 -2.77 -7.05 -20.64
C PRO A 24 -2.75 -6.15 -21.90
N GLY A 25 -3.41 -5.00 -21.81
CA GLY A 25 -3.58 -4.10 -22.97
C GLY A 25 -4.64 -4.52 -23.97
N GLU A 26 -5.27 -5.68 -23.80
CA GLU A 26 -6.37 -6.11 -24.65
C GLU A 26 -7.60 -5.22 -24.47
N LYS A 27 -8.21 -4.84 -25.59
CA LYS A 27 -9.39 -3.99 -25.60
C LYS A 27 -10.63 -4.78 -25.22
N LEU A 28 -11.39 -4.29 -24.23
CA LEU A 28 -12.67 -4.85 -23.86
C LEU A 28 -13.76 -4.54 -24.91
N SER A 29 -14.79 -5.37 -24.91
CA SER A 29 -16.00 -5.11 -25.70
C SER A 29 -16.63 -3.77 -25.32
N SER A 30 -17.14 -3.04 -26.31
CA SER A 30 -17.81 -1.76 -26.06
C SER A 30 -19.10 -1.92 -25.26
N GLU A 31 -19.54 -0.82 -24.61
CA GLU A 31 -20.81 -0.77 -23.86
C GLU A 31 -21.99 -1.29 -24.73
N ASN A 32 -22.04 -0.92 -26.01
CA ASN A 32 -23.10 -1.36 -26.93
C ASN A 32 -23.04 -2.87 -27.18
N LYS A 33 -21.85 -3.42 -27.47
CA LYS A 33 -21.68 -4.87 -27.70
C LYS A 33 -22.01 -5.68 -26.42
N LEU A 34 -21.66 -5.18 -25.25
CA LEU A 34 -22.03 -5.83 -23.98
C LEU A 34 -23.54 -5.74 -23.73
N ALA A 35 -24.14 -4.58 -23.98
CA ALA A 35 -25.58 -4.39 -23.85
C ALA A 35 -26.38 -5.37 -24.73
N GLU A 36 -25.97 -5.53 -25.97
CA GLU A 36 -26.55 -6.50 -26.90
C GLU A 36 -26.36 -7.95 -26.44
N LYS A 37 -25.11 -8.34 -26.14
CA LYS A 37 -24.75 -9.70 -25.70
C LYS A 37 -25.53 -10.17 -24.48
N TYR A 38 -25.70 -9.30 -23.49
CA TYR A 38 -26.38 -9.66 -22.21
C TYR A 38 -27.84 -9.25 -22.15
N ASN A 39 -28.37 -8.67 -23.23
CA ASN A 39 -29.74 -8.15 -23.30
C ASN A 39 -30.05 -7.22 -22.08
N VAL A 40 -29.26 -6.15 -21.99
CA VAL A 40 -29.34 -5.13 -20.94
C VAL A 40 -29.29 -3.72 -21.54
N SER A 41 -29.59 -2.71 -20.72
CA SER A 41 -29.38 -1.32 -21.13
C SER A 41 -27.87 -1.01 -21.28
N ARG A 42 -27.55 -0.02 -22.14
CA ARG A 42 -26.19 0.49 -22.26
C ARG A 42 -25.67 1.04 -20.92
N ILE A 43 -26.57 1.60 -20.09
CA ILE A 43 -26.23 2.12 -18.75
C ILE A 43 -25.76 0.97 -17.84
N THR A 44 -26.47 -0.16 -17.84
CA THR A 44 -26.07 -1.36 -17.07
C THR A 44 -24.69 -1.86 -17.51
N ALA A 45 -24.44 -1.95 -18.82
CA ALA A 45 -23.11 -2.34 -19.34
C ALA A 45 -22.01 -1.35 -18.96
N ARG A 46 -22.31 -0.05 -18.97
CA ARG A 46 -21.37 1.01 -18.51
C ARG A 46 -21.05 0.86 -17.04
N ASN A 47 -22.06 0.66 -16.19
CA ASN A 47 -21.89 0.49 -14.74
C ASN A 47 -20.97 -0.70 -14.43
N ALA A 48 -21.19 -1.85 -15.08
CA ALA A 48 -20.33 -3.02 -14.95
C ALA A 48 -18.87 -2.72 -15.27
N LEU A 49 -18.62 -2.02 -16.39
CA LEU A 49 -17.26 -1.62 -16.78
C LEU A 49 -16.68 -0.58 -15.80
N THR A 50 -17.47 0.36 -15.32
CA THR A 50 -17.03 1.35 -14.32
C THR A 50 -16.66 0.70 -12.99
N THR A 51 -17.41 -0.31 -12.57
CA THR A 51 -17.08 -1.13 -11.39
C THR A 51 -15.76 -1.86 -11.57
N LEU A 52 -15.50 -2.47 -12.71
CA LEU A 52 -14.22 -3.13 -13.01
C LEU A 52 -13.04 -2.13 -13.03
N GLU A 53 -13.28 -0.91 -13.50
CA GLU A 53 -12.29 0.17 -13.50
C GLU A 53 -12.00 0.66 -12.08
N ALA A 54 -13.03 0.86 -11.26
CA ALA A 54 -12.89 1.23 -9.86
C ALA A 54 -12.14 0.15 -9.04
N ARG A 55 -12.34 -1.14 -9.38
CA ARG A 55 -11.60 -2.27 -8.80
C ARG A 55 -10.15 -2.38 -9.33
N GLY A 56 -9.76 -1.57 -10.31
CA GLY A 56 -8.40 -1.52 -10.84
C GLY A 56 -8.04 -2.60 -11.86
N TYR A 57 -9.02 -3.35 -12.38
CA TYR A 57 -8.76 -4.39 -13.40
C TYR A 57 -8.61 -3.84 -14.82
N ILE A 58 -9.27 -2.73 -15.12
CA ILE A 58 -9.27 -2.11 -16.45
C ILE A 58 -8.99 -0.61 -16.33
N TYR A 59 -8.66 0.02 -17.44
CA TYR A 59 -8.49 1.47 -17.56
C TYR A 59 -9.12 1.99 -18.84
N SER A 60 -9.55 3.26 -18.80
CA SER A 60 -10.15 3.95 -19.94
C SER A 60 -9.11 4.76 -20.71
N VAL A 61 -9.18 4.73 -22.04
CA VAL A 61 -8.47 5.64 -22.92
C VAL A 61 -9.49 6.44 -23.70
N GLN A 62 -9.45 7.77 -23.57
CA GLN A 62 -10.42 8.67 -24.23
C GLN A 62 -10.45 8.42 -25.75
N GLY A 63 -11.66 8.24 -26.29
CA GLY A 63 -11.88 7.96 -27.71
C GLY A 63 -11.48 6.56 -28.20
N LYS A 64 -10.75 5.77 -27.39
CA LYS A 64 -10.28 4.43 -27.80
C LYS A 64 -11.02 3.29 -27.12
N GLY A 65 -11.55 3.50 -25.92
CA GLY A 65 -12.31 2.51 -25.14
C GLY A 65 -11.62 2.09 -23.85
N ARG A 66 -12.01 0.92 -23.33
CA ARG A 66 -11.46 0.35 -22.09
C ARG A 66 -10.56 -0.85 -22.38
N PHE A 67 -9.50 -0.98 -21.60
CA PHE A 67 -8.44 -1.96 -21.82
C PHE A 67 -8.12 -2.69 -20.52
N LEU A 68 -7.74 -3.97 -20.63
CA LEU A 68 -7.27 -4.74 -19.48
C LEU A 68 -5.97 -4.12 -18.96
N LYS A 69 -5.93 -3.84 -17.65
CA LYS A 69 -4.75 -3.31 -17.00
C LYS A 69 -3.68 -4.39 -16.88
N GLU A 70 -2.44 -4.02 -17.09
CA GLU A 70 -1.32 -4.91 -16.81
C GLU A 70 -1.20 -5.13 -15.31
N THR A 71 -1.35 -6.37 -14.87
CA THR A 71 -1.05 -6.76 -13.51
C THR A 71 0.43 -7.12 -13.43
N SER A 72 1.27 -6.22 -12.94
CA SER A 72 2.65 -6.56 -12.58
C SER A 72 2.64 -7.73 -11.59
N LYS A 73 3.66 -8.60 -11.65
CA LYS A 73 3.81 -9.67 -10.65
C LYS A 73 3.83 -9.00 -9.28
N PRO A 74 2.96 -9.44 -8.33
CA PRO A 74 2.96 -8.84 -7.00
C PRO A 74 4.33 -8.99 -6.33
N ILE A 75 4.79 -7.91 -5.72
CA ILE A 75 6.02 -7.89 -4.93
C ILE A 75 5.79 -8.73 -3.69
N GLN A 76 6.61 -9.75 -3.49
CA GLN A 76 6.51 -10.60 -2.31
C GLN A 76 7.27 -9.97 -1.14
N LEU A 77 6.58 -9.75 -0.03
CA LEU A 77 7.15 -9.20 1.19
C LEU A 77 7.07 -10.23 2.32
N HIS A 78 8.20 -10.43 3.01
CA HIS A 78 8.24 -11.17 4.25
C HIS A 78 8.09 -10.22 5.44
N LEU A 79 7.28 -10.59 6.44
CA LEU A 79 7.08 -9.83 7.68
C LEU A 79 8.28 -10.03 8.62
N THR A 80 9.46 -9.56 8.20
CA THR A 80 10.66 -9.57 9.07
C THR A 80 10.99 -8.15 9.51
N GLY A 81 11.14 -7.95 10.83
CA GLY A 81 11.45 -6.62 11.41
C GLY A 81 12.92 -6.21 11.34
N SER A 82 13.81 -7.09 10.91
CA SER A 82 15.26 -6.83 10.93
C SER A 82 15.79 -6.10 9.69
N THR A 83 15.07 -6.15 8.58
CA THR A 83 15.50 -5.56 7.29
C THR A 83 14.55 -4.44 6.88
N SER A 84 15.11 -3.28 6.48
CA SER A 84 14.29 -2.15 6.03
C SER A 84 13.56 -2.45 4.72
N PHE A 85 12.43 -1.77 4.50
CA PHE A 85 11.71 -1.84 3.21
C PHE A 85 12.63 -1.46 2.04
N THR A 86 13.47 -0.44 2.22
CA THR A 86 14.44 0.01 1.20
C THR A 86 15.42 -1.10 0.84
N ASP A 87 15.98 -1.79 1.85
CA ASP A 87 16.92 -2.88 1.65
C ASP A 87 16.24 -4.09 0.99
N LYS A 88 15.01 -4.43 1.41
CA LYS A 88 14.21 -5.51 0.79
C LYS A 88 13.98 -5.25 -0.70
N MET A 89 13.59 -4.04 -1.06
CA MET A 89 13.36 -3.69 -2.47
C MET A 89 14.65 -3.72 -3.28
N LYS A 90 15.75 -3.22 -2.73
CA LYS A 90 17.08 -3.27 -3.36
C LYS A 90 17.56 -4.72 -3.58
N GLN A 91 17.42 -5.57 -2.57
CA GLN A 91 17.78 -7.00 -2.66
C GLN A 91 16.95 -7.75 -3.69
N ALA A 92 15.68 -7.38 -3.82
CA ALA A 92 14.77 -7.93 -4.83
C ALA A 92 14.97 -7.35 -6.24
N GLY A 93 15.93 -6.42 -6.43
CA GLY A 93 16.26 -5.83 -7.74
C GLY A 93 15.32 -4.72 -8.21
N TYR A 94 14.48 -4.17 -7.33
CA TYR A 94 13.58 -3.08 -7.69
C TYR A 94 14.23 -1.70 -7.59
N HIS A 95 13.91 -0.82 -8.53
CA HIS A 95 14.28 0.60 -8.49
C HIS A 95 13.30 1.38 -7.61
N LEU A 96 13.60 1.42 -6.31
CA LEU A 96 12.78 2.14 -5.34
C LEU A 96 13.14 3.62 -5.30
N THR A 97 12.13 4.47 -5.48
CA THR A 97 12.19 5.91 -5.21
C THR A 97 11.33 6.22 -3.98
N THR A 98 11.83 7.13 -3.13
CA THR A 98 11.11 7.62 -1.95
C THR A 98 10.91 9.11 -2.09
N LYS A 99 9.66 9.56 -1.93
CA LYS A 99 9.32 10.98 -1.82
C LYS A 99 8.86 11.25 -0.40
N ASN A 100 9.53 12.16 0.30
CA ASN A 100 9.05 12.68 1.57
C ASN A 100 7.81 13.54 1.32
N MET A 101 6.77 13.32 2.09
CA MET A 101 5.51 14.06 1.98
C MET A 101 5.39 15.12 3.07
N TYR A 102 5.74 14.75 4.30
CA TYR A 102 5.66 15.62 5.47
C TYR A 102 6.50 15.06 6.64
N CYS A 103 6.91 15.97 7.53
CA CYS A 103 7.36 15.67 8.88
C CYS A 103 6.67 16.69 9.80
N THR A 104 5.74 16.23 10.62
CA THR A 104 4.91 17.13 11.45
C THR A 104 4.74 16.59 12.85
N LYS A 105 4.76 17.48 13.84
CA LYS A 105 4.33 17.15 15.20
C LYS A 105 2.85 16.79 15.18
N ILE A 106 2.45 15.74 15.91
CA ILE A 106 1.05 15.35 16.05
C ILE A 106 0.47 15.78 17.39
N ASN A 107 -0.85 15.89 17.45
CA ASN A 107 -1.57 15.95 18.72
C ASN A 107 -1.54 14.56 19.38
N TYR A 108 -1.87 14.53 20.67
CA TYR A 108 -1.98 13.26 21.41
C TYR A 108 -2.93 12.28 20.69
N ASP A 109 -2.44 11.08 20.49
CA ASP A 109 -3.17 9.92 19.98
C ASP A 109 -2.79 8.71 20.85
N SER A 110 -3.75 8.16 21.56
CA SER A 110 -3.49 7.09 22.55
C SER A 110 -2.83 5.88 21.90
N THR A 111 -3.28 5.47 20.70
CA THR A 111 -2.71 4.31 19.99
C THR A 111 -1.23 4.51 19.67
N VAL A 112 -0.86 5.70 19.21
CA VAL A 112 0.51 6.03 18.85
C VAL A 112 1.39 6.14 20.12
N TYR A 113 0.91 6.84 21.15
CA TYR A 113 1.66 7.06 22.38
C TYR A 113 1.88 5.76 23.15
N ASP A 114 0.87 4.90 23.26
CA ASP A 114 0.98 3.58 23.88
C ASP A 114 1.95 2.67 23.11
N ALA A 115 1.88 2.68 21.77
CA ALA A 115 2.79 1.90 20.93
C ALA A 115 4.25 2.34 21.07
N LEU A 116 4.50 3.66 21.20
CA LEU A 116 5.81 4.27 21.40
C LEU A 116 6.28 4.19 22.86
N GLN A 117 5.41 3.83 23.80
CA GLN A 117 5.68 3.94 25.25
C GLN A 117 6.09 5.38 25.64
N ALA A 118 5.43 6.36 25.03
CA ALA A 118 5.72 7.77 25.22
C ALA A 118 4.85 8.37 26.33
N ASP A 119 5.43 9.27 27.11
CA ASP A 119 4.68 10.03 28.12
C ASP A 119 3.66 10.96 27.46
N LEU A 120 2.61 11.33 28.19
CA LEU A 120 1.55 12.22 27.67
C LEU A 120 2.08 13.59 27.20
N GLU A 121 3.15 14.06 27.83
CA GLU A 121 3.81 15.34 27.51
C GLU A 121 4.85 15.21 26.40
N ALA A 122 5.08 14.01 25.87
CA ALA A 122 6.08 13.77 24.85
C ALA A 122 5.69 14.45 23.53
N GLU A 123 6.69 14.97 22.82
CA GLU A 123 6.51 15.44 21.45
C GLU A 123 6.73 14.30 20.47
N VAL A 124 5.67 13.94 19.75
CA VAL A 124 5.70 12.88 18.74
C VAL A 124 5.60 13.49 17.34
N TYR A 125 6.50 13.05 16.47
CA TYR A 125 6.54 13.45 15.07
C TYR A 125 6.09 12.32 14.16
N LYS A 126 5.30 12.68 13.15
CA LYS A 126 4.85 11.81 12.06
C LYS A 126 5.60 12.16 10.78
N ILE A 127 6.30 11.18 10.22
CA ILE A 127 7.03 11.29 8.95
C ILE A 127 6.32 10.46 7.90
N GLY A 128 5.80 11.14 6.86
CA GLY A 128 5.12 10.50 5.73
C GLY A 128 6.02 10.35 4.52
N ARG A 129 6.08 9.16 3.94
CA ARG A 129 6.90 8.86 2.76
C ARG A 129 6.09 8.07 1.74
N LEU A 130 6.04 8.56 0.51
CA LEU A 130 5.49 7.84 -0.62
C LEU A 130 6.58 6.97 -1.26
N ARG A 131 6.28 5.70 -1.47
CA ARG A 131 7.18 4.73 -2.09
C ARG A 131 6.76 4.46 -3.52
N LEU A 132 7.71 4.56 -4.44
CA LEU A 132 7.47 4.33 -5.86
C LEU A 132 8.45 3.29 -6.39
N ILE A 133 7.96 2.38 -7.24
CA ILE A 133 8.80 1.49 -8.05
C ILE A 133 8.52 1.85 -9.50
N ASP A 134 9.59 2.10 -10.27
CA ASP A 134 9.51 2.53 -11.67
C ASP A 134 8.54 3.71 -11.88
N ASN A 135 8.59 4.70 -10.96
CA ASN A 135 7.70 5.86 -10.87
C ASN A 135 6.22 5.55 -10.57
N GLU A 136 5.84 4.30 -10.36
CA GLU A 136 4.49 3.94 -9.94
C GLU A 136 4.38 3.98 -8.40
N PRO A 137 3.43 4.72 -7.82
CA PRO A 137 3.19 4.72 -6.37
C PRO A 137 2.67 3.35 -5.92
N ILE A 138 3.32 2.80 -4.88
CA ILE A 138 3.01 1.46 -4.40
C ILE A 138 2.62 1.41 -2.92
N ALA A 139 3.16 2.32 -2.11
CA ALA A 139 2.88 2.35 -0.67
C ALA A 139 3.08 3.74 -0.06
N ILE A 140 2.40 3.97 1.06
CA ILE A 140 2.59 5.11 1.95
C ILE A 140 3.12 4.57 3.27
N HIS A 141 4.29 5.07 3.70
CA HIS A 141 4.87 4.76 5.00
C HIS A 141 4.69 5.96 5.93
N GLN A 142 4.10 5.72 7.08
CA GLN A 142 3.93 6.72 8.14
C GLN A 142 4.67 6.22 9.38
N SER A 143 5.75 6.91 9.73
CA SER A 143 6.57 6.62 10.90
C SER A 143 6.28 7.61 11.99
N PHE A 144 6.02 7.12 13.19
CA PHE A 144 5.82 7.94 14.38
C PHE A 144 7.01 7.72 15.32
N VAL A 145 7.63 8.80 15.76
CA VAL A 145 8.82 8.77 16.60
C VAL A 145 8.74 9.80 17.73
N ASN A 146 9.27 9.43 18.89
CA ASN A 146 9.35 10.34 20.03
C ASN A 146 10.58 11.23 19.91
N GLN A 147 10.39 12.57 19.94
CA GLN A 147 11.46 13.55 19.83
C GLN A 147 12.50 13.41 20.94
N ALA A 148 12.12 12.92 22.12
CA ALA A 148 13.07 12.69 23.21
C ALA A 148 14.20 11.72 22.83
N LEU A 149 13.92 10.76 21.91
CA LEU A 149 14.94 9.86 21.35
C LEU A 149 15.66 10.44 20.13
N PHE A 150 15.01 11.36 19.43
CA PHE A 150 15.48 11.94 18.19
C PHE A 150 15.33 13.47 18.22
N PRO A 151 16.16 14.19 18.98
CA PRO A 151 16.00 15.64 19.23
C PRO A 151 15.94 16.48 17.94
N ASP A 152 16.66 16.06 16.90
CA ASP A 152 16.75 16.78 15.62
C ASP A 152 15.70 16.34 14.60
N ILE A 153 14.69 15.55 15.01
CA ILE A 153 13.73 14.95 14.07
C ILE A 153 12.91 15.99 13.31
N ALA A 154 12.60 17.12 13.92
CA ALA A 154 11.89 18.21 13.27
C ALA A 154 12.67 18.78 12.07
N GLN A 155 14.01 18.82 12.16
CA GLN A 155 14.90 19.35 11.13
C GLN A 155 15.29 18.27 10.11
N ASN A 156 15.62 17.07 10.57
CA ASN A 156 16.10 15.98 9.72
C ASN A 156 14.97 15.18 9.07
N GLY A 157 13.82 15.08 9.75
CA GLY A 157 12.67 14.29 9.31
C GLY A 157 12.22 14.55 7.87
N PRO A 158 12.17 15.81 7.38
CA PRO A 158 11.80 16.11 6.00
C PRO A 158 12.74 15.50 4.94
N GLN A 159 13.94 15.07 5.30
CA GLN A 159 14.95 14.52 4.39
C GLN A 159 15.15 13.01 4.54
N ILE A 160 14.52 12.38 5.55
CA ILE A 160 14.70 10.95 5.82
C ILE A 160 14.03 10.11 4.74
N LEU A 161 14.80 9.40 3.95
CA LEU A 161 14.32 8.45 2.95
C LEU A 161 14.14 7.03 3.53
N SER A 162 14.96 6.65 4.54
CA SER A 162 14.89 5.37 5.24
C SER A 162 15.08 5.58 6.73
N MET A 163 14.07 5.19 7.54
CA MET A 163 14.17 5.29 9.00
C MET A 163 15.31 4.42 9.55
N PHE A 164 15.47 3.19 9.07
CA PHE A 164 16.55 2.33 9.52
C PHE A 164 17.95 2.88 9.19
N ALA A 165 18.10 3.54 8.03
CA ALA A 165 19.35 4.24 7.72
C ALA A 165 19.62 5.41 8.69
N TYR A 166 18.56 6.17 9.01
CA TYR A 166 18.64 7.25 10.00
C TYR A 166 18.98 6.72 11.40
N TYR A 167 18.36 5.63 11.84
CA TYR A 167 18.66 5.01 13.14
C TYR A 167 20.10 4.51 13.22
N ARG A 168 20.63 3.90 12.13
CA ARG A 168 22.02 3.45 12.07
C ARG A 168 23.01 4.61 12.20
N GLN A 169 22.71 5.77 11.62
CA GLN A 169 23.55 6.98 11.79
C GLN A 169 23.61 7.46 13.24
N LEU A 170 22.59 7.14 14.04
CA LEU A 170 22.51 7.45 15.47
C LEU A 170 23.05 6.32 16.38
N GLY A 171 23.63 5.26 15.80
CA GLY A 171 24.26 4.16 16.53
C GLY A 171 23.34 3.01 16.90
N TYR A 172 22.12 2.96 16.38
CA TYR A 172 21.24 1.79 16.48
C TYR A 172 21.50 0.86 15.30
N GLU A 173 21.89 -0.39 15.54
CA GLU A 173 22.35 -1.29 14.49
C GLU A 173 21.37 -2.44 14.21
N GLU A 174 20.82 -3.03 15.26
CA GLU A 174 19.97 -4.22 15.20
C GLU A 174 18.53 -3.91 15.60
N PHE A 175 17.58 -4.35 14.78
CA PHE A 175 16.18 -4.04 14.95
C PHE A 175 15.33 -5.32 15.02
N LYS A 176 14.28 -5.29 15.85
CA LYS A 176 13.23 -6.28 15.88
C LYS A 176 11.85 -5.63 15.85
N SER A 177 10.87 -6.34 15.31
CA SER A 177 9.47 -5.91 15.40
C SER A 177 8.91 -6.25 16.79
N LYS A 178 8.08 -5.36 17.35
CA LYS A 178 7.34 -5.62 18.59
C LYS A 178 6.15 -6.53 18.30
N GLN A 179 5.17 -5.99 17.62
CA GLN A 179 3.95 -6.64 17.16
C GLN A 179 3.68 -6.18 15.74
N SER A 180 3.13 -7.04 14.92
CA SER A 180 2.73 -6.68 13.56
C SER A 180 1.29 -7.08 13.35
N LEU A 181 0.44 -6.10 13.01
CA LEU A 181 -0.97 -6.28 12.71
C LEU A 181 -1.22 -5.97 11.26
N LEU A 182 -1.91 -6.88 10.57
CA LEU A 182 -2.38 -6.67 9.20
C LEU A 182 -3.89 -6.46 9.19
N SER A 183 -4.32 -5.44 8.50
CA SER A 183 -5.72 -5.17 8.23
C SER A 183 -5.93 -4.77 6.78
N ILE A 184 -7.20 -4.75 6.35
CA ILE A 184 -7.58 -4.35 5.00
C ILE A 184 -8.58 -3.20 5.11
N THR A 185 -8.40 -2.19 4.27
CA THR A 185 -9.32 -1.06 4.14
C THR A 185 -9.49 -0.67 2.68
N PHE A 186 -10.41 0.26 2.40
CA PHE A 186 -10.50 0.92 1.11
C PHE A 186 -9.87 2.31 1.18
N PRO A 187 -9.31 2.82 0.06
CA PRO A 187 -8.61 4.09 0.06
C PRO A 187 -9.56 5.26 0.24
N THR A 188 -9.17 6.23 1.07
CA THR A 188 -9.74 7.57 1.08
C THR A 188 -9.44 8.28 -0.25
N SER A 189 -10.15 9.38 -0.57
CA SER A 189 -9.87 10.17 -1.78
C SER A 189 -8.42 10.65 -1.84
N TYR A 190 -7.84 11.02 -0.70
CA TYR A 190 -6.44 11.43 -0.59
C TYR A 190 -5.47 10.27 -0.89
N GLU A 191 -5.74 9.07 -0.37
CA GLU A 191 -4.92 7.89 -0.64
C GLU A 191 -5.05 7.41 -2.09
N GLN A 192 -6.25 7.55 -2.71
CA GLN A 192 -6.44 7.27 -4.13
C GLN A 192 -5.55 8.16 -5.01
N GLU A 193 -5.50 9.45 -4.70
CA GLU A 193 -4.67 10.41 -5.42
C GLU A 193 -3.19 10.08 -5.26
N LEU A 194 -2.72 9.89 -4.02
CA LEU A 194 -1.32 9.58 -3.72
C LEU A 194 -0.85 8.24 -4.32
N LEU A 195 -1.70 7.22 -4.22
CA LEU A 195 -1.37 5.87 -4.68
C LEU A 195 -1.75 5.64 -6.15
N SER A 196 -2.39 6.60 -6.80
CA SER A 196 -2.89 6.49 -8.18
C SER A 196 -3.70 5.20 -8.37
N CYS A 197 -4.64 4.92 -7.47
CA CYS A 197 -5.45 3.71 -7.48
C CYS A 197 -6.95 4.02 -7.49
N GLY A 198 -7.77 3.07 -7.94
CA GLY A 198 -9.22 3.18 -7.94
C GLY A 198 -9.80 3.07 -6.52
N SER A 199 -11.00 3.62 -6.32
CA SER A 199 -11.69 3.67 -5.02
C SER A 199 -12.00 2.29 -4.41
N MET A 200 -12.08 1.26 -5.25
CA MET A 200 -12.37 -0.12 -4.83
C MET A 200 -11.13 -1.04 -4.89
N VAL A 201 -9.92 -0.48 -5.04
CA VAL A 201 -8.67 -1.23 -4.88
C VAL A 201 -8.40 -1.34 -3.38
N PRO A 202 -8.47 -2.54 -2.76
CA PRO A 202 -8.20 -2.67 -1.33
C PRO A 202 -6.78 -2.26 -0.99
N LEU A 203 -6.59 -1.70 0.18
CA LEU A 203 -5.28 -1.40 0.75
C LEU A 203 -4.97 -2.38 1.88
N ILE A 204 -3.76 -2.89 1.91
CA ILE A 204 -3.23 -3.68 3.02
C ILE A 204 -2.56 -2.69 3.97
N VAL A 205 -2.99 -2.66 5.22
CA VAL A 205 -2.42 -1.82 6.27
C VAL A 205 -1.61 -2.70 7.22
N LEU A 206 -0.33 -2.39 7.34
CA LEU A 206 0.57 -3.01 8.31
C LEU A 206 0.88 -1.98 9.41
N GLU A 207 0.56 -2.34 10.64
CA GLU A 207 0.92 -1.58 11.85
C GLU A 207 1.95 -2.38 12.63
N THR A 208 3.09 -1.77 12.94
CA THR A 208 4.19 -2.47 13.62
C THR A 208 5.05 -1.49 14.41
N GLY A 209 5.69 -1.99 15.49
CA GLY A 209 6.72 -1.24 16.22
C GLY A 209 8.12 -1.71 15.83
N CYS A 210 9.08 -0.78 15.84
CA CYS A 210 10.50 -1.06 15.71
C CYS A 210 11.20 -0.87 17.04
N ILE A 211 11.93 -1.88 17.50
CA ILE A 211 12.67 -1.89 18.76
C ILE A 211 14.15 -2.09 18.44
N ASP A 212 15.01 -1.31 19.11
CA ASP A 212 16.44 -1.58 19.14
C ASP A 212 16.74 -2.80 20.01
N VAL A 213 17.44 -3.80 19.44
CA VAL A 213 17.71 -5.07 20.14
C VAL A 213 18.60 -4.86 21.36
N LYS A 214 19.57 -3.94 21.28
CA LYS A 214 20.57 -3.72 22.35
C LYS A 214 19.99 -2.99 23.57
N THR A 215 19.19 -1.96 23.34
CA THR A 215 18.66 -1.10 24.41
C THR A 215 17.23 -1.38 24.78
N GLU A 216 16.54 -2.23 24.05
CA GLU A 216 15.09 -2.54 24.15
C GLU A 216 14.19 -1.29 23.97
N LYS A 217 14.73 -0.17 23.52
CA LYS A 217 13.97 1.05 23.28
C LYS A 217 13.06 0.91 22.06
N VAL A 218 11.83 1.39 22.19
CA VAL A 218 10.92 1.52 21.06
C VAL A 218 11.33 2.75 20.24
N LEU A 219 11.87 2.53 19.06
CA LEU A 219 12.35 3.60 18.18
C LEU A 219 11.23 4.20 17.33
N GLU A 220 10.25 3.38 16.95
CA GLU A 220 9.24 3.77 15.98
C GLU A 220 7.96 2.95 16.16
N TYR A 221 6.82 3.60 15.98
CA TYR A 221 5.57 2.96 15.56
C TYR A 221 5.33 3.32 14.11
N THR A 222 5.02 2.32 13.29
CA THR A 222 4.87 2.49 11.84
C THR A 222 3.51 2.01 11.37
N LYS A 223 2.84 2.83 10.56
CA LYS A 223 1.68 2.45 9.77
C LYS A 223 2.06 2.50 8.29
N ILE A 224 1.98 1.35 7.63
CA ILE A 224 2.30 1.22 6.21
C ILE A 224 1.03 0.83 5.46
N ILE A 225 0.74 1.56 4.41
CA ILE A 225 -0.44 1.38 3.58
C ILE A 225 0.03 0.95 2.20
N TYR A 226 -0.23 -0.31 1.83
CA TYR A 226 0.17 -0.90 0.57
C TYR A 226 -1.02 -1.07 -0.38
N ARG A 227 -0.80 -0.88 -1.66
CA ARG A 227 -1.75 -1.29 -2.68
C ARG A 227 -1.78 -2.81 -2.79
N SER A 228 -2.96 -3.44 -2.59
CA SER A 228 -3.11 -4.89 -2.64
C SER A 228 -2.86 -5.50 -4.03
N ASP A 229 -3.04 -4.70 -5.10
CA ASP A 229 -2.76 -5.12 -6.46
C ASP A 229 -1.25 -5.16 -6.80
N LYS A 230 -0.39 -4.66 -5.89
CA LYS A 230 1.07 -4.61 -6.05
C LYS A 230 1.83 -5.54 -5.11
N PHE A 231 1.22 -5.97 -4.01
CA PHE A 231 1.92 -6.73 -2.98
C PHE A 231 1.23 -8.05 -2.61
N LYS A 232 2.05 -9.03 -2.25
CA LYS A 232 1.66 -10.23 -1.52
C LYS A 232 2.53 -10.37 -0.29
N TYR A 233 1.93 -10.69 0.84
CA TYR A 233 2.66 -11.04 2.04
C TYR A 233 2.88 -12.54 2.12
N ASP A 234 4.14 -12.94 2.31
CA ASP A 234 4.51 -14.28 2.71
C ASP A 234 4.55 -14.32 4.25
N ILE A 235 3.61 -15.07 4.80
CA ILE A 235 3.46 -15.27 6.25
C ILE A 235 3.98 -16.65 6.68
N THR A 236 4.75 -17.31 5.83
CA THR A 236 5.37 -18.60 6.17
C THR A 236 6.26 -18.40 7.38
N THR A 237 5.95 -19.10 8.46
CA THR A 237 6.82 -19.18 9.63
C THR A 237 7.81 -20.30 9.37
N ASP A 238 9.11 -20.02 9.41
CA ASP A 238 10.13 -21.06 9.44
C ASP A 238 10.00 -21.83 10.77
N GLU A 239 9.26 -22.91 10.77
CA GLU A 239 9.19 -23.85 11.92
C GLU A 239 10.49 -24.66 12.12
N SER A 240 11.55 -24.27 11.42
CA SER A 240 12.85 -24.95 11.47
C SER A 240 13.97 -23.99 11.81
N ARG A 241 14.06 -23.59 13.09
CA ARG A 241 15.33 -23.28 13.77
C ARG A 241 15.25 -23.52 15.26
#